data_f4a7fc1143c73da4d6d3fb3ed1ebf9cb
#
_entry.id   f4a7fc1143c73da4d6d3fb3ed1ebf9cb
#
_cell.length_a   1.000
_cell.length_b   1.000
_cell.length_c   1.000
_cell.angle_alpha   90.00
_cell.angle_beta   90.00
_cell.angle_gamma   90.00
#
_symmetry.space_group_name_H-M   'P 1'
#
loop_
_entity.id
_entity.type
_entity.pdbx_description
1 polymer ?
#
loop_
_entity_poly.entity_id
_entity_poly.type
_entity_poly.pdbx_seq_one_letter_code
_entity_poly.pdbx_strand_id
1 'polypeptide(L)'
;GEEKDPYPGSVGFTTSRPTKALCTPMILTNVTGIMRDADPENADFYNAVSDRLIKDIHAFYDEEHRVMRECVGLDGGFIDECSDGRVVNPGHDLECSWFLLEEALCRGDESGKLFAKTVYDNAMRCGWDTEYGGLMYYRDALGRPMELLDFDMRIWWAHCEGIIASLMM
;
A
#
# COMPACT_ATOMS: atom_id res chain seq x y z
N GLY A 1 -9.53 -24.07 15.88
CA GLY A 1 -10.63 -23.77 14.97
C GLY A 1 -10.09 -23.74 13.57
N GLU A 2 -10.65 -24.49 12.63
CA GLU A 2 -10.32 -24.43 11.23
C GLU A 2 -10.64 -23.03 10.73
N GLU A 3 -9.65 -22.32 10.24
CA GLU A 3 -9.81 -21.03 9.57
C GLU A 3 -10.57 -21.31 8.26
N LYS A 4 -11.82 -20.86 8.19
CA LYS A 4 -12.62 -20.99 6.97
C LYS A 4 -12.05 -20.05 5.93
N ASP A 5 -11.73 -20.59 4.74
CA ASP A 5 -11.39 -19.82 3.54
C ASP A 5 -12.45 -18.71 3.35
N PRO A 6 -12.04 -17.41 3.38
CA PRO A 6 -12.97 -16.29 3.21
C PRO A 6 -13.62 -16.25 1.82
N TYR A 7 -13.11 -17.00 0.85
CA TYR A 7 -13.64 -17.08 -0.52
C TYR A 7 -13.99 -18.52 -0.90
N PRO A 8 -15.17 -19.05 -0.46
CA PRO A 8 -15.60 -20.39 -0.84
C PRO A 8 -15.81 -20.45 -2.36
N GLY A 9 -14.93 -21.18 -3.04
CA GLY A 9 -14.92 -21.32 -4.50
C GLY A 9 -13.64 -20.85 -5.18
N SER A 10 -12.74 -20.15 -4.49
CA SER A 10 -11.36 -20.04 -4.92
C SER A 10 -10.71 -21.42 -4.81
N VAL A 11 -9.99 -21.83 -5.85
CA VAL A 11 -9.12 -23.00 -5.78
C VAL A 11 -8.07 -22.65 -4.75
N GLY A 12 -8.26 -23.12 -3.49
CA GLY A 12 -7.42 -22.76 -2.38
C GLY A 12 -5.98 -23.22 -2.61
N PHE A 13 -5.17 -22.31 -3.10
CA PHE A 13 -3.74 -22.40 -2.83
C PHE A 13 -3.59 -22.05 -1.35
N THR A 14 -3.50 -23.07 -0.51
CA THR A 14 -2.97 -22.87 0.84
C THR A 14 -1.60 -22.24 0.65
N THR A 15 -1.51 -20.94 0.93
CA THR A 15 -0.24 -20.25 0.92
C THR A 15 0.65 -20.96 1.92
N SER A 16 1.61 -21.71 1.43
CA SER A 16 2.61 -22.41 2.27
C SER A 16 3.47 -21.43 3.07
N ARG A 17 3.23 -20.12 2.87
CA ARG A 17 4.00 -19.04 3.42
C ARG A 17 3.07 -17.91 3.90
N PRO A 18 2.84 -17.78 5.22
CA PRO A 18 2.02 -16.71 5.76
C PRO A 18 2.71 -15.36 5.55
N THR A 19 1.93 -14.36 5.10
CA THR A 19 2.40 -13.01 4.81
C THR A 19 1.51 -11.96 5.46
N LYS A 20 2.02 -10.73 5.58
CA LYS A 20 1.25 -9.52 5.85
C LYS A 20 0.96 -8.82 4.53
N ALA A 21 -0.21 -8.22 4.38
CA ALA A 21 -0.60 -7.44 3.20
C ALA A 21 -0.67 -5.94 3.52
N LEU A 22 -0.17 -5.10 2.61
CA LEU A 22 -0.17 -3.64 2.73
C LEU A 22 -1.58 -3.06 2.86
N CYS A 23 -2.54 -3.59 2.14
CA CYS A 23 -3.91 -3.07 2.12
C CYS A 23 -4.54 -2.99 3.52
N THR A 24 -4.19 -3.89 4.44
CA THR A 24 -4.77 -3.90 5.79
C THR A 24 -4.36 -2.68 6.62
N PRO A 25 -3.08 -2.41 6.90
CA PRO A 25 -2.70 -1.22 7.66
C PRO A 25 -3.00 0.08 6.90
N MET A 26 -2.92 0.09 5.56
CA MET A 26 -3.23 1.23 4.71
C MET A 26 -4.69 1.68 4.89
N ILE A 27 -5.65 0.81 4.65
CA ILE A 27 -7.09 1.12 4.78
C ILE A 27 -7.44 1.49 6.22
N LEU A 28 -6.90 0.76 7.18
CA LEU A 28 -7.16 1.05 8.60
C LEU A 28 -6.61 2.41 9.04
N THR A 29 -5.53 2.90 8.44
CA THR A 29 -5.02 4.26 8.71
C THR A 29 -6.05 5.32 8.35
N ASN A 30 -6.64 5.24 7.17
CA ASN A 30 -7.70 6.16 6.74
C ASN A 30 -8.95 6.03 7.63
N VAL A 31 -9.43 4.80 7.85
CA VAL A 31 -10.59 4.54 8.74
C VAL A 31 -10.36 5.10 10.13
N THR A 32 -9.16 4.96 10.68
CA THR A 32 -8.80 5.47 12.01
C THR A 32 -8.87 6.99 12.06
N GLY A 33 -8.43 7.68 11.01
CA GLY A 33 -8.55 9.14 10.87
C GLY A 33 -10.02 9.58 10.88
N ILE A 34 -10.87 8.94 10.07
CA ILE A 34 -12.32 9.20 10.04
C ILE A 34 -12.97 8.96 11.40
N MET A 35 -12.60 7.87 12.07
CA MET A 35 -13.14 7.55 13.41
C MET A 35 -12.71 8.56 14.45
N ARG A 36 -11.50 9.07 14.40
CA ARG A 36 -11.01 10.13 15.30
C ARG A 36 -11.82 11.40 15.15
N ASP A 37 -12.17 11.77 13.91
CA ASP A 37 -12.98 12.97 13.64
C ASP A 37 -14.44 12.79 14.10
N ALA A 38 -14.98 11.59 13.94
CA ALA A 38 -16.35 11.25 14.33
C ALA A 38 -16.53 11.06 15.85
N ASP A 39 -15.47 10.67 16.56
CA ASP A 39 -15.45 10.36 18.00
C ASP A 39 -14.25 11.02 18.69
N PRO A 40 -14.24 12.36 18.80
CA PRO A 40 -13.10 13.10 19.34
C PRO A 40 -12.80 12.82 20.81
N GLU A 41 -13.78 12.29 21.57
CA GLU A 41 -13.57 11.92 22.99
C GLU A 41 -12.58 10.77 23.13
N ASN A 42 -12.44 9.91 22.10
CA ASN A 42 -11.50 8.79 22.04
C ASN A 42 -10.30 9.04 21.09
N ALA A 43 -10.00 10.31 20.78
CA ALA A 43 -8.93 10.68 19.84
C ALA A 43 -7.57 10.04 20.18
N ASP A 44 -7.21 9.99 21.47
CA ASP A 44 -5.94 9.39 21.91
C ASP A 44 -5.84 7.89 21.59
N PHE A 45 -6.95 7.16 21.69
CA PHE A 45 -7.01 5.76 21.29
C PHE A 45 -6.78 5.61 19.78
N TYR A 46 -7.46 6.42 18.96
CA TYR A 46 -7.29 6.38 17.51
C TYR A 46 -5.88 6.79 17.10
N ASN A 47 -5.29 7.79 17.73
CA ASN A 47 -3.90 8.18 17.51
C ASN A 47 -2.93 7.02 17.79
N ALA A 48 -3.11 6.32 18.91
CA ALA A 48 -2.27 5.17 19.25
C ALA A 48 -2.45 3.98 18.29
N VAL A 49 -3.63 3.81 17.70
CA VAL A 49 -3.87 2.81 16.64
C VAL A 49 -3.15 3.22 15.38
N SER A 50 -3.31 4.48 14.95
CA SER A 50 -2.66 5.03 13.74
C SER A 50 -1.14 4.93 13.82
N ASP A 51 -0.52 5.21 14.98
CA ASP A 51 0.94 5.06 15.17
C ASP A 51 1.44 3.65 14.87
N ARG A 52 0.68 2.63 15.29
CA ARG A 52 1.01 1.24 15.00
C ARG A 52 0.86 0.90 13.53
N LEU A 53 -0.24 1.37 12.90
CA LEU A 53 -0.51 1.12 11.49
C LEU A 53 0.54 1.77 10.60
N ILE A 54 0.94 3.02 10.88
CA ILE A 54 2.00 3.72 10.15
C ILE A 54 3.33 2.97 10.28
N LYS A 55 3.66 2.50 11.49
CA LYS A 55 4.85 1.68 11.70
C LYS A 55 4.80 0.39 10.88
N ASP A 56 3.62 -0.26 10.81
CA ASP A 56 3.44 -1.47 10.00
C ASP A 56 3.58 -1.14 8.50
N ILE A 57 3.05 -0.01 8.02
CA ILE A 57 3.19 0.43 6.62
C ILE A 57 4.66 0.60 6.24
N HIS A 58 5.48 1.16 7.11
CA HIS A 58 6.92 1.33 6.83
C HIS A 58 7.64 0.02 6.52
N ALA A 59 7.17 -1.12 7.05
CA ALA A 59 7.77 -2.42 6.78
C ALA A 59 7.59 -2.88 5.31
N PHE A 60 6.64 -2.30 4.59
CA PHE A 60 6.40 -2.61 3.17
C PHE A 60 7.24 -1.77 2.21
N TYR A 61 7.89 -0.70 2.70
CA TYR A 61 8.70 0.17 1.86
C TYR A 61 10.11 -0.41 1.66
N ASP A 62 10.39 -0.77 0.42
CA ASP A 62 11.69 -1.27 -0.03
C ASP A 62 12.55 -0.07 -0.47
N GLU A 63 13.47 0.35 0.41
CA GLU A 63 14.37 1.48 0.16
C GLU A 63 15.35 1.21 -0.99
N GLU A 64 15.82 -0.02 -1.15
CA GLU A 64 16.78 -0.40 -2.19
C GLU A 64 16.17 -0.24 -3.59
N HIS A 65 14.94 -0.76 -3.77
CA HIS A 65 14.24 -0.70 -5.05
C HIS A 65 13.33 0.52 -5.18
N ARG A 66 13.10 1.25 -4.06
CA ARG A 66 12.28 2.45 -3.99
C ARG A 66 10.84 2.20 -4.42
N VAL A 67 10.21 1.20 -3.83
CA VAL A 67 8.82 0.78 -4.08
C VAL A 67 8.15 0.34 -2.79
N MET A 68 6.81 0.32 -2.77
CA MET A 68 6.04 -0.37 -1.73
C MET A 68 5.74 -1.79 -2.22
N ARG A 69 5.95 -2.78 -1.37
CA ARG A 69 5.59 -4.18 -1.66
C ARG A 69 4.15 -4.43 -1.23
N GLU A 70 3.38 -5.18 -2.02
CA GLU A 70 2.02 -5.59 -1.65
C GLU A 70 2.00 -6.54 -0.45
N CYS A 71 3.06 -7.34 -0.28
CA CYS A 71 3.18 -8.23 0.86
C CYS A 71 4.62 -8.36 1.36
N VAL A 72 4.73 -8.68 2.65
CA VAL A 72 6.00 -9.01 3.33
C VAL A 72 5.81 -10.24 4.21
N GLY A 73 6.90 -10.88 4.60
CA GLY A 73 6.87 -11.95 5.60
C GLY A 73 6.30 -11.50 6.95
N LEU A 74 5.93 -12.43 7.81
CA LEU A 74 5.43 -12.10 9.16
C LEU A 74 6.45 -11.33 10.00
N ASP A 75 7.73 -11.50 9.72
CA ASP A 75 8.86 -10.78 10.30
C ASP A 75 9.11 -9.41 9.69
N GLY A 76 8.39 -9.06 8.60
CA GLY A 76 8.56 -7.83 7.84
C GLY A 76 9.63 -7.93 6.73
N GLY A 77 10.25 -9.10 6.52
CA GLY A 77 11.25 -9.33 5.47
C GLY A 77 10.63 -9.42 4.08
N PHE A 78 11.36 -8.97 3.04
CA PHE A 78 10.94 -9.12 1.64
C PHE A 78 11.14 -10.56 1.17
N ILE A 79 10.25 -11.00 0.28
CA ILE A 79 10.19 -12.38 -0.23
C ILE A 79 10.49 -12.36 -1.73
N ASP A 80 11.78 -12.24 -2.09
CA ASP A 80 12.21 -12.03 -3.48
C ASP A 80 12.21 -13.30 -4.34
N GLU A 81 12.14 -14.46 -3.70
CA GLU A 81 12.17 -15.75 -4.38
C GLU A 81 10.85 -16.14 -5.05
N CYS A 82 9.74 -15.50 -4.72
CA CYS A 82 8.45 -15.75 -5.36
C CYS A 82 7.84 -14.48 -5.96
N SER A 83 6.99 -14.65 -6.98
CA SER A 83 6.31 -13.56 -7.68
C SER A 83 5.47 -12.71 -6.73
N ASP A 84 4.67 -13.35 -5.87
CA ASP A 84 3.79 -12.66 -4.93
C ASP A 84 4.54 -11.68 -4.02
N GLY A 85 5.73 -12.07 -3.55
CA GLY A 85 6.56 -11.22 -2.68
C GLY A 85 7.19 -10.01 -3.41
N ARG A 86 7.15 -10.00 -4.74
CA ARG A 86 7.70 -8.91 -5.57
C ARG A 86 6.64 -8.00 -6.18
N VAL A 87 5.36 -8.28 -5.93
CA VAL A 87 4.26 -7.47 -6.44
C VAL A 87 4.29 -6.07 -5.85
N VAL A 88 4.20 -5.09 -6.71
CA VAL A 88 3.96 -3.66 -6.42
C VAL A 88 2.67 -3.27 -7.12
N ASN A 89 1.78 -2.58 -6.42
CA ASN A 89 0.56 -2.01 -6.99
C ASN A 89 0.65 -0.48 -6.93
N PRO A 90 1.02 0.19 -8.02
CA PRO A 90 1.14 1.64 -8.02
C PRO A 90 -0.13 2.39 -7.60
N GLY A 91 -1.30 1.81 -7.84
CA GLY A 91 -2.58 2.35 -7.38
C GLY A 91 -2.69 2.36 -5.85
N HIS A 92 -2.36 1.25 -5.20
CA HIS A 92 -2.31 1.17 -3.72
C HIS A 92 -1.22 2.07 -3.14
N ASP A 93 -0.06 2.17 -3.79
CA ASP A 93 1.01 3.06 -3.33
C ASP A 93 0.54 4.52 -3.34
N LEU A 94 -0.17 4.93 -4.40
CA LEU A 94 -0.75 6.28 -4.50
C LEU A 94 -1.84 6.50 -3.45
N GLU A 95 -2.73 5.54 -3.25
CA GLU A 95 -3.75 5.58 -2.19
C GLU A 95 -3.10 5.67 -0.81
N CYS A 96 -2.12 4.82 -0.52
CA CYS A 96 -1.35 4.86 0.72
C CYS A 96 -0.68 6.21 0.94
N SER A 97 -0.13 6.82 -0.11
CA SER A 97 0.58 8.10 -0.03
C SER A 97 -0.32 9.22 0.47
N TRP A 98 -1.56 9.34 -0.02
CA TRP A 98 -2.43 10.41 0.44
C TRP A 98 -3.06 10.10 1.80
N PHE A 99 -3.31 8.83 2.19
CA PHE A 99 -3.68 8.46 3.55
C PHE A 99 -2.61 8.87 4.56
N LEU A 100 -1.34 8.58 4.25
CA LEU A 100 -0.21 8.98 5.08
C LEU A 100 -0.07 10.51 5.17
N LEU A 101 -0.30 11.21 4.05
CA LEU A 101 -0.24 12.67 4.03
C LEU A 101 -1.34 13.30 4.90
N GLU A 102 -2.58 12.83 4.82
CA GLU A 102 -3.67 13.31 5.66
C GLU A 102 -3.36 13.15 7.14
N GLU A 103 -2.87 11.97 7.53
CA GLU A 103 -2.49 11.69 8.91
C GLU A 103 -1.34 12.58 9.37
N ALA A 104 -0.31 12.75 8.53
CA ALA A 104 0.82 13.63 8.82
C ALA A 104 0.43 15.11 8.91
N LEU A 105 -0.50 15.57 8.08
CA LEU A 105 -1.05 16.93 8.15
C LEU A 105 -1.83 17.16 9.44
N CYS A 106 -2.69 16.21 9.81
CA CYS A 106 -3.47 16.28 11.05
C CYS A 106 -2.57 16.39 12.29
N ARG A 107 -1.42 15.74 12.28
CA ARG A 107 -0.47 15.71 13.40
C ARG A 107 0.63 16.76 13.35
N GLY A 108 0.76 17.48 12.24
CA GLY A 108 1.89 18.39 12.03
C GLY A 108 3.24 17.65 11.93
N ASP A 109 3.22 16.38 11.43
CA ASP A 109 4.41 15.54 11.30
C ASP A 109 5.12 15.77 9.97
N GLU A 110 6.19 16.56 9.98
CA GLU A 110 6.98 16.85 8.78
C GLU A 110 7.68 15.61 8.21
N SER A 111 8.08 14.67 9.06
CA SER A 111 8.72 13.43 8.61
C SER A 111 7.71 12.50 7.90
N GLY A 112 6.50 12.43 8.43
CA GLY A 112 5.39 11.71 7.80
C GLY A 112 5.01 12.31 6.44
N LYS A 113 4.98 13.66 6.32
CA LYS A 113 4.75 14.32 5.02
C LYS A 113 5.83 13.98 4.00
N LEU A 114 7.09 13.98 4.42
CA LEU A 114 8.20 13.61 3.54
C LEU A 114 8.11 12.14 3.10
N PHE A 115 7.74 11.24 4.00
CA PHE A 115 7.56 9.84 3.66
C PHE A 115 6.38 9.64 2.68
N ALA A 116 5.24 10.27 2.93
CA ALA A 116 4.09 10.27 2.03
C ALA A 116 4.47 10.73 0.62
N LYS A 117 5.21 11.84 0.53
CA LYS A 117 5.73 12.36 -0.75
C LYS A 117 6.69 11.37 -1.43
N THR A 118 7.55 10.70 -0.65
CA THR A 118 8.48 9.69 -1.16
C THR A 118 7.73 8.51 -1.76
N VAL A 119 6.69 8.02 -1.09
CA VAL A 119 5.84 6.94 -1.59
C VAL A 119 5.17 7.37 -2.89
N TYR A 120 4.56 8.56 -2.93
CA TYR A 120 3.94 9.13 -4.13
C TYR A 120 4.92 9.19 -5.33
N ASP A 121 6.08 9.81 -5.14
CA ASP A 121 7.06 9.99 -6.22
C ASP A 121 7.54 8.64 -6.77
N ASN A 122 7.74 7.68 -5.90
CA ASN A 122 8.17 6.34 -6.29
C ASN A 122 7.04 5.55 -6.98
N ALA A 123 5.79 5.69 -6.52
CA ALA A 123 4.62 5.10 -7.17
C ALA A 123 4.46 5.63 -8.61
N MET A 124 4.55 6.94 -8.79
CA MET A 124 4.49 7.56 -10.12
C MET A 124 5.65 7.12 -11.00
N ARG A 125 6.87 7.10 -10.48
CA ARG A 125 8.06 6.63 -11.21
C ARG A 125 7.96 5.18 -11.66
N CYS A 126 7.47 4.30 -10.78
CA CYS A 126 7.35 2.87 -11.00
C CYS A 126 6.16 2.53 -11.91
N GLY A 127 5.02 3.17 -11.65
CA GLY A 127 3.73 2.79 -12.23
C GLY A 127 3.39 3.47 -13.53
N TRP A 128 3.92 4.68 -13.80
CA TRP A 128 3.53 5.42 -15.00
C TRP A 128 4.13 4.83 -16.27
N ASP A 129 3.27 4.54 -17.25
CA ASP A 129 3.70 4.15 -18.59
C ASP A 129 4.11 5.37 -19.40
N THR A 130 5.39 5.45 -19.73
CA THR A 130 5.95 6.59 -20.49
C THR A 130 5.69 6.52 -21.98
N GLU A 131 5.30 5.36 -22.51
CA GLU A 131 5.03 5.18 -23.95
C GLU A 131 3.56 5.49 -24.29
N TYR A 132 2.63 4.89 -23.54
CA TYR A 132 1.19 5.02 -23.83
C TYR A 132 0.44 5.86 -22.80
N GLY A 133 1.09 6.24 -21.73
CA GLY A 133 0.47 6.93 -20.60
C GLY A 133 -0.39 6.04 -19.72
N GLY A 134 -0.75 6.55 -18.55
CA GLY A 134 -1.55 5.84 -17.55
C GLY A 134 -0.72 5.02 -16.58
N LEU A 135 -1.39 4.56 -15.52
CA LEU A 135 -0.79 3.75 -14.48
C LEU A 135 -0.96 2.26 -14.80
N MET A 136 0.15 1.53 -14.78
CA MET A 136 0.14 0.07 -14.82
C MET A 136 -0.50 -0.48 -13.56
N TYR A 137 -1.22 -1.60 -13.68
CA TYR A 137 -1.89 -2.19 -12.52
C TYR A 137 -0.89 -2.80 -11.54
N TYR A 138 0.04 -3.61 -12.05
CA TYR A 138 1.09 -4.21 -11.24
C TYR A 138 2.48 -4.05 -11.83
N ARG A 139 3.47 -4.04 -10.96
CA ARG A 139 4.90 -4.06 -11.31
C ARG A 139 5.62 -5.10 -10.47
N ASP A 140 6.71 -5.62 -11.00
CA ASP A 140 7.63 -6.45 -10.22
C ASP A 140 8.72 -5.55 -9.62
N ALA A 141 8.91 -5.62 -8.32
CA ALA A 141 9.86 -4.76 -7.61
C ALA A 141 11.30 -4.91 -8.09
N LEU A 142 11.67 -6.08 -8.59
CA LEU A 142 13.01 -6.38 -9.14
C LEU A 142 13.07 -6.26 -10.67
N GLY A 143 11.98 -5.79 -11.32
CA GLY A 143 11.90 -5.66 -12.76
C GLY A 143 11.84 -6.99 -13.52
N ARG A 144 11.48 -8.08 -12.85
CA ARG A 144 11.29 -9.40 -13.50
C ARG A 144 9.95 -9.45 -14.23
N PRO A 145 9.75 -10.39 -15.16
CA PRO A 145 8.46 -10.62 -15.78
C PRO A 145 7.37 -10.89 -14.73
N MET A 146 6.21 -10.23 -14.91
CA MET A 146 5.04 -10.44 -14.07
C MET A 146 4.34 -11.74 -14.44
N GLU A 147 3.87 -12.48 -13.43
CA GLU A 147 3.03 -13.67 -13.62
C GLU A 147 1.53 -13.33 -13.67
N LEU A 148 1.16 -12.14 -13.17
CA LEU A 148 -0.22 -11.63 -13.23
C LEU A 148 -0.53 -11.17 -14.65
N LEU A 149 -1.54 -11.76 -15.30
CA LEU A 149 -1.86 -11.49 -16.71
C LEU A 149 -2.44 -10.09 -16.96
N ASP A 150 -2.92 -9.44 -15.92
CA ASP A 150 -3.53 -8.11 -15.93
C ASP A 150 -2.56 -6.99 -15.49
N PHE A 151 -1.27 -7.29 -15.37
CA PHE A 151 -0.25 -6.36 -14.85
C PHE A 151 -0.17 -5.05 -15.64
N ASP A 152 -0.41 -5.08 -16.94
CA ASP A 152 -0.30 -3.92 -17.83
C ASP A 152 -1.64 -3.23 -18.09
N MET A 153 -2.72 -3.66 -17.44
CA MET A 153 -4.01 -2.99 -17.52
C MET A 153 -3.97 -1.60 -16.87
N ARG A 154 -4.76 -0.67 -17.42
CA ARG A 154 -4.97 0.68 -16.87
C ARG A 154 -6.32 0.70 -16.17
N ILE A 155 -6.31 0.32 -14.90
CA ILE A 155 -7.53 0.19 -14.09
C ILE A 155 -8.00 1.58 -13.64
N TRP A 156 -9.28 1.86 -13.77
CA TRP A 156 -9.87 3.18 -13.50
C TRP A 156 -9.62 3.68 -12.07
N TRP A 157 -9.76 2.81 -11.07
CA TRP A 157 -9.62 3.21 -9.66
C TRP A 157 -8.19 3.68 -9.34
N ALA A 158 -7.15 3.02 -9.87
CA ALA A 158 -5.77 3.42 -9.68
C ALA A 158 -5.50 4.85 -10.22
N HIS A 159 -6.17 5.23 -11.32
CA HIS A 159 -6.09 6.58 -11.86
C HIS A 159 -6.84 7.59 -10.99
N CYS A 160 -7.98 7.20 -10.38
CA CYS A 160 -8.67 8.05 -9.40
C CYS A 160 -7.77 8.33 -8.19
N GLU A 161 -7.13 7.30 -7.62
CA GLU A 161 -6.17 7.46 -6.53
C GLU A 161 -4.98 8.34 -6.94
N GLY A 162 -4.48 8.14 -8.15
CA GLY A 162 -3.41 8.98 -8.72
C GLY A 162 -3.81 10.46 -8.84
N ILE A 163 -5.05 10.76 -9.22
CA ILE A 163 -5.58 12.13 -9.28
C ILE A 163 -5.67 12.73 -7.87
N ILE A 164 -6.25 11.99 -6.93
CA ILE A 164 -6.39 12.44 -5.53
C ILE A 164 -5.01 12.73 -4.95
N ALA A 165 -4.10 11.77 -5.02
CA ALA A 165 -2.74 11.94 -4.51
C ALA A 165 -2.01 13.13 -5.15
N SER A 166 -2.14 13.31 -6.48
CA SER A 166 -1.50 14.42 -7.20
C SER A 166 -2.05 15.81 -6.83
N LEU A 167 -3.33 15.88 -6.42
CA LEU A 167 -3.93 17.13 -5.97
C LEU A 167 -3.57 17.49 -4.53
N MET A 168 -3.21 16.49 -3.72
CA MET A 168 -2.88 16.67 -2.31
C MET A 168 -1.39 16.93 -2.08
N MET A 169 -0.49 16.40 -2.94
CA MET A 169 0.96 16.56 -2.85
C MET A 169 1.45 17.93 -3.37
#